data_4d992fe21b3e0c41d28957a75c252a39
#
_entry.id   4d992fe21b3e0c41d28957a75c252a39
#
_cell.length_a   1.000
_cell.length_b   1.000
_cell.length_c   1.000
_cell.angle_alpha   90.00
_cell.angle_beta   90.00
_cell.angle_gamma   90.00
#
_symmetry.space_group_name_H-M   'P 1'
#
loop_
_entity.id
_entity.type
_entity.pdbx_description
1 polymer ?
#
loop_
_entity_poly.entity_id
_entity_poly.type
_entity_poly.pdbx_seq_one_letter_code
_entity_poly.pdbx_strand_id
1 'polypeptide(L)'
;MALGRETPRQRMIGILYLVLLALLALNVPDSILDAFKNINNSLETSKSNVSTAVQQLFTAFENTKLKEEPARAKPIYDKAKKAQAIIGELNQYIASLKEEFVKQGGGYDEEKGDLAQRENEDISPNLMINEKKGTLLKDKINTTRTKLLALLTPEEQKMVSFSLEAKDPEKAVNGKKSWEEINFGSGTPLTAAMTILTKIQTDAQNAESDLVKLILGKMDQAVGNLDQYAGAVAQQRIGAHRAAMIEPEQDFQAALDNIVRFFPADIRDEADAAGVVLVPRIVQTLVLRISHPANRPPVPCWRSRIPERGAIPD
;
A
#
# COMPACT_ATOMS: atom_id res chain seq x y z
N MET A 1 31.75 -37.80 27.50
CA MET A 1 30.30 -38.08 27.36
C MET A 1 30.10 -38.76 26.03
N ALA A 2 29.65 -40.04 26.03
CA ALA A 2 29.45 -40.80 24.79
C ALA A 2 28.15 -40.23 24.11
N LEU A 3 28.32 -39.64 22.96
CA LEU A 3 27.20 -39.33 22.06
C LEU A 3 26.56 -40.66 21.68
N GLY A 4 25.44 -41.02 22.35
CA GLY A 4 24.70 -42.24 22.07
C GLY A 4 24.25 -42.18 20.60
N ARG A 5 24.59 -43.24 19.83
CA ARG A 5 24.09 -43.42 18.47
C ARG A 5 22.57 -43.49 18.53
N GLU A 6 21.93 -42.52 17.87
CA GLU A 6 20.47 -42.49 17.71
C GLU A 6 19.99 -43.80 17.15
N THR A 7 18.97 -44.35 17.75
CA THR A 7 18.33 -45.57 17.24
C THR A 7 17.64 -45.28 15.90
N PRO A 8 17.50 -46.29 14.98
CA PRO A 8 16.79 -46.08 13.70
C PRO A 8 15.38 -45.50 13.89
N ARG A 9 14.73 -45.82 15.01
CA ARG A 9 13.40 -45.29 15.38
C ARG A 9 13.44 -43.81 15.70
N GLN A 10 14.46 -43.33 16.43
CA GLN A 10 14.63 -41.90 16.74
C GLN A 10 14.93 -41.07 15.49
N ARG A 11 15.71 -41.64 14.53
CA ARG A 11 15.95 -40.97 13.26
C ARG A 11 14.69 -40.88 12.41
N MET A 12 13.85 -41.91 12.36
CA MET A 12 12.57 -41.86 11.64
C MET A 12 11.63 -40.81 12.26
N ILE A 13 11.55 -40.76 13.60
CA ILE A 13 10.74 -39.73 14.31
C ILE A 13 11.29 -38.33 14.04
N GLY A 14 12.61 -38.14 14.07
CA GLY A 14 13.25 -36.86 13.75
C GLY A 14 12.99 -36.40 12.32
N ILE A 15 13.08 -37.30 11.34
CA ILE A 15 12.76 -37.00 9.93
C ILE A 15 11.27 -36.67 9.77
N LEU A 16 10.36 -37.42 10.37
CA LEU A 16 8.91 -37.13 10.35
C LEU A 16 8.59 -35.77 10.98
N TYR A 17 9.22 -35.47 12.11
CA TYR A 17 9.08 -34.17 12.78
C TYR A 17 9.64 -33.02 11.92
N LEU A 18 10.79 -33.22 11.26
CA LEU A 18 11.40 -32.26 10.36
C LEU A 18 10.51 -31.99 9.12
N VAL A 19 9.91 -33.05 8.55
CA VAL A 19 8.97 -32.95 7.44
C VAL A 19 7.70 -32.22 7.88
N LEU A 20 7.17 -32.53 9.08
CA LEU A 20 6.00 -31.85 9.63
C LEU A 20 6.28 -30.36 9.86
N LEU A 21 7.44 -30.02 10.44
CA LEU A 21 7.86 -28.61 10.62
C LEU A 21 8.05 -27.90 9.27
N ALA A 22 8.61 -28.58 8.27
CA ALA A 22 8.76 -28.02 6.94
C ALA A 22 7.40 -27.73 6.28
N LEU A 23 6.43 -28.64 6.42
CA LEU A 23 5.08 -28.45 5.91
C LEU A 23 4.35 -27.30 6.62
N LEU A 24 4.53 -27.16 7.95
CA LEU A 24 3.97 -26.04 8.73
C LEU A 24 4.63 -24.70 8.36
N ALA A 25 5.92 -24.71 8.03
CA ALA A 25 6.66 -23.50 7.65
C ALA A 25 6.37 -23.04 6.19
N LEU A 26 5.84 -23.93 5.36
CA LEU A 26 5.51 -23.65 3.96
C LEU A 26 4.11 -23.04 3.78
N ASN A 27 3.21 -23.20 4.74
CA ASN A 27 1.85 -22.66 4.64
C ASN A 27 1.80 -21.25 5.24
N VAL A 28 1.29 -20.30 4.47
CA VAL A 28 0.97 -18.96 4.99
C VAL A 28 -0.17 -19.09 6.00
N PRO A 29 -0.01 -18.66 7.26
CA PRO A 29 -1.07 -18.72 8.25
C PRO A 29 -2.32 -17.96 7.81
N ASP A 30 -3.50 -18.52 8.08
CA ASP A 30 -4.80 -17.88 7.77
C ASP A 30 -4.92 -16.47 8.34
N SER A 31 -4.39 -16.25 9.54
CA SER A 31 -4.38 -14.93 10.18
C SER A 31 -3.65 -13.85 9.37
N ILE A 32 -2.59 -14.21 8.65
CA ILE A 32 -1.87 -13.28 7.76
C ILE A 32 -2.72 -12.98 6.52
N LEU A 33 -3.38 -13.99 5.97
CA LEU A 33 -4.28 -13.80 4.82
C LEU A 33 -5.48 -12.92 5.20
N ASP A 34 -6.04 -13.11 6.39
CA ASP A 34 -7.11 -12.27 6.92
C ASP A 34 -6.64 -10.83 7.16
N ALA A 35 -5.40 -10.63 7.64
CA ALA A 35 -4.82 -9.30 7.76
C ALA A 35 -4.69 -8.61 6.39
N PHE A 36 -4.23 -9.30 5.33
CA PHE A 36 -4.23 -8.74 3.98
C PHE A 36 -5.62 -8.40 3.48
N LYS A 37 -6.62 -9.23 3.74
CA LYS A 37 -8.03 -8.96 3.40
C LYS A 37 -8.52 -7.68 4.09
N ASN A 38 -8.25 -7.52 5.39
CA ASN A 38 -8.64 -6.34 6.15
C ASN A 38 -7.96 -5.07 5.64
N ILE A 39 -6.65 -5.14 5.34
CA ILE A 39 -5.91 -4.04 4.72
C ILE A 39 -6.51 -3.71 3.35
N ASN A 40 -6.80 -4.70 2.52
CA ASN A 40 -7.42 -4.50 1.21
C ASN A 40 -8.77 -3.77 1.33
N ASN A 41 -9.64 -4.20 2.25
CA ASN A 41 -10.93 -3.58 2.50
C ASN A 41 -10.79 -2.12 2.99
N SER A 42 -9.81 -1.86 3.85
CA SER A 42 -9.51 -0.50 4.34
C SER A 42 -9.01 0.41 3.21
N LEU A 43 -8.17 -0.12 2.30
CA LEU A 43 -7.69 0.59 1.12
C LEU A 43 -8.82 0.88 0.12
N GLU A 44 -9.72 -0.09 -0.12
CA GLU A 44 -10.89 0.10 -0.98
C GLU A 44 -11.82 1.19 -0.40
N THR A 45 -12.06 1.17 0.90
CA THR A 45 -12.83 2.21 1.59
C THR A 45 -12.16 3.58 1.46
N SER A 46 -10.85 3.65 1.70
CA SER A 46 -10.06 4.89 1.55
C SER A 46 -10.13 5.43 0.11
N LYS A 47 -9.96 4.56 -0.87
CA LYS A 47 -10.07 4.90 -2.30
C LYS A 47 -11.45 5.48 -2.64
N SER A 48 -12.52 4.85 -2.16
CA SER A 48 -13.89 5.32 -2.36
C SER A 48 -14.12 6.71 -1.75
N ASN A 49 -13.64 6.93 -0.52
CA ASN A 49 -13.75 8.21 0.17
C ASN A 49 -13.02 9.32 -0.59
N VAL A 50 -11.79 9.06 -1.05
CA VAL A 50 -11.02 10.02 -1.84
C VAL A 50 -11.71 10.32 -3.17
N SER A 51 -12.22 9.30 -3.85
CA SER A 51 -12.97 9.48 -5.09
C SER A 51 -14.21 10.35 -4.89
N THR A 52 -14.97 10.12 -3.83
CA THR A 52 -16.14 10.93 -3.46
C THR A 52 -15.74 12.38 -3.19
N ALA A 53 -14.66 12.60 -2.45
CA ALA A 53 -14.16 13.94 -2.17
C ALA A 53 -13.73 14.69 -3.44
N VAL A 54 -13.04 14.02 -4.37
CA VAL A 54 -12.67 14.60 -5.66
C VAL A 54 -13.91 14.97 -6.46
N GLN A 55 -14.94 14.12 -6.47
CA GLN A 55 -16.20 14.42 -7.16
C GLN A 55 -16.91 15.63 -6.54
N GLN A 56 -16.91 15.74 -5.21
CA GLN A 56 -17.46 16.92 -4.52
C GLN A 56 -16.70 18.20 -4.88
N LEU A 57 -15.37 18.15 -5.01
CA LEU A 57 -14.56 19.29 -5.46
C LEU A 57 -14.96 19.73 -6.88
N PHE A 58 -15.12 18.81 -7.81
CA PHE A 58 -15.59 19.13 -9.16
C PHE A 58 -16.97 19.75 -9.12
N THR A 59 -17.93 19.16 -8.39
CA THR A 59 -19.30 19.69 -8.27
C THR A 59 -19.33 21.08 -7.65
N ALA A 60 -18.54 21.32 -6.60
CA ALA A 60 -18.42 22.63 -5.99
C ALA A 60 -17.86 23.67 -6.98
N PHE A 61 -16.81 23.31 -7.72
CA PHE A 61 -16.18 24.18 -8.71
C PHE A 61 -17.14 24.49 -9.88
N GLU A 62 -17.88 23.50 -10.36
CA GLU A 62 -18.92 23.65 -11.40
C GLU A 62 -20.04 24.61 -10.97
N ASN A 63 -20.48 24.49 -9.72
CA ASN A 63 -21.61 25.27 -9.21
C ASN A 63 -21.22 26.71 -8.82
N THR A 64 -19.96 26.99 -8.61
CA THR A 64 -19.44 28.31 -8.23
C THR A 64 -18.65 28.92 -9.40
N LYS A 65 -17.38 28.63 -9.49
CA LYS A 65 -16.43 29.30 -10.38
C LYS A 65 -16.71 29.14 -11.86
N LEU A 66 -17.18 27.95 -12.28
CA LEU A 66 -17.51 27.74 -13.69
C LEU A 66 -18.72 28.56 -14.13
N LYS A 67 -19.64 28.91 -13.20
CA LYS A 67 -20.78 29.78 -13.47
C LYS A 67 -20.44 31.26 -13.36
N GLU A 68 -19.61 31.64 -12.37
CA GLU A 68 -19.24 33.03 -12.12
C GLU A 68 -18.25 33.58 -13.15
N GLU A 69 -17.18 32.81 -13.45
CA GLU A 69 -16.10 33.21 -14.34
C GLU A 69 -15.77 32.14 -15.40
N PRO A 70 -16.67 31.81 -16.32
CA PRO A 70 -16.52 30.65 -17.22
C PRO A 70 -15.25 30.74 -18.10
N ALA A 71 -14.86 31.93 -18.52
CA ALA A 71 -13.70 32.13 -19.40
C ALA A 71 -12.37 31.76 -18.71
N ARG A 72 -12.24 32.02 -17.40
CA ARG A 72 -11.06 31.67 -16.59
C ARG A 72 -11.12 30.27 -16.01
N ALA A 73 -12.32 29.84 -15.57
CA ALA A 73 -12.52 28.57 -14.90
C ALA A 73 -12.44 27.37 -15.85
N LYS A 74 -12.95 27.48 -17.09
CA LYS A 74 -13.01 26.39 -18.05
C LYS A 74 -11.65 25.74 -18.35
N PRO A 75 -10.56 26.47 -18.70
CA PRO A 75 -9.28 25.87 -18.96
C PRO A 75 -8.68 25.15 -17.73
N ILE A 76 -8.95 25.65 -16.53
CA ILE A 76 -8.54 25.03 -15.26
C ILE A 76 -9.33 23.75 -15.02
N TYR A 77 -10.64 23.80 -15.19
CA TYR A 77 -11.53 22.65 -15.09
C TYR A 77 -11.16 21.54 -16.08
N ASP A 78 -10.96 21.90 -17.37
CA ASP A 78 -10.57 20.94 -18.41
C ASP A 78 -9.21 20.29 -18.09
N LYS A 79 -8.29 21.03 -17.50
CA LYS A 79 -6.99 20.53 -17.05
C LYS A 79 -7.14 19.53 -15.89
N ALA A 80 -8.01 19.81 -14.91
CA ALA A 80 -8.32 18.89 -13.84
C ALA A 80 -9.02 17.62 -14.35
N LYS A 81 -9.95 17.76 -15.29
CA LYS A 81 -10.60 16.61 -15.95
C LYS A 81 -9.63 15.74 -16.76
N LYS A 82 -8.61 16.32 -17.39
CA LYS A 82 -7.54 15.54 -18.03
C LYS A 82 -6.75 14.73 -17.01
N ALA A 83 -6.45 15.27 -15.82
CA ALA A 83 -5.80 14.52 -14.77
C ALA A 83 -6.66 13.32 -14.31
N GLN A 84 -7.97 13.54 -14.13
CA GLN A 84 -8.92 12.49 -13.79
C GLN A 84 -8.95 11.37 -14.86
N ALA A 85 -8.96 11.73 -16.14
CA ALA A 85 -8.98 10.77 -17.24
C ALA A 85 -7.69 9.91 -17.26
N ILE A 86 -6.51 10.52 -17.05
CA ILE A 86 -5.22 9.84 -17.01
C ILE A 86 -5.19 8.80 -15.86
N ILE A 87 -5.70 9.16 -14.69
CA ILE A 87 -5.80 8.23 -13.55
C ILE A 87 -6.84 7.15 -13.82
N GLY A 88 -7.96 7.49 -14.47
CA GLY A 88 -9.00 6.55 -14.89
C GLY A 88 -8.46 5.42 -15.77
N GLU A 89 -7.60 5.75 -16.75
CA GLU A 89 -6.94 4.76 -17.62
C GLU A 89 -6.09 3.77 -16.82
N LEU A 90 -5.31 4.25 -15.84
CA LEU A 90 -4.49 3.40 -14.98
C LEU A 90 -5.38 2.50 -14.10
N ASN A 91 -6.40 3.08 -13.47
CA ASN A 91 -7.32 2.36 -12.59
C ASN A 91 -8.09 1.27 -13.34
N GLN A 92 -8.50 1.53 -14.58
CA GLN A 92 -9.16 0.55 -15.44
C GLN A 92 -8.22 -0.62 -15.79
N TYR A 93 -6.96 -0.35 -16.09
CA TYR A 93 -5.97 -1.40 -16.33
C TYR A 93 -5.73 -2.25 -15.07
N ILE A 94 -5.61 -1.62 -13.89
CA ILE A 94 -5.45 -2.37 -12.64
C ILE A 94 -6.71 -3.19 -12.32
N ALA A 95 -7.90 -2.67 -12.62
CA ALA A 95 -9.14 -3.43 -12.46
C ALA A 95 -9.15 -4.69 -13.34
N SER A 96 -8.73 -4.59 -14.61
CA SER A 96 -8.62 -5.77 -15.48
C SER A 96 -7.61 -6.80 -14.97
N LEU A 97 -6.50 -6.34 -14.38
CA LEU A 97 -5.54 -7.26 -13.72
C LEU A 97 -6.17 -7.97 -12.52
N LYS A 98 -6.92 -7.25 -11.68
CA LYS A 98 -7.62 -7.86 -10.55
C LYS A 98 -8.64 -8.91 -10.99
N GLU A 99 -9.38 -8.65 -12.06
CA GLU A 99 -10.31 -9.63 -12.64
C GLU A 99 -9.59 -10.89 -13.10
N GLU A 100 -8.41 -10.75 -13.71
CA GLU A 100 -7.61 -11.90 -14.10
C GLU A 100 -7.09 -12.69 -12.89
N PHE A 101 -6.64 -12.00 -11.84
CA PHE A 101 -6.25 -12.64 -10.59
C PHE A 101 -7.41 -13.42 -9.96
N VAL A 102 -8.59 -12.82 -9.91
CA VAL A 102 -9.82 -13.49 -9.41
C VAL A 102 -10.15 -14.70 -10.27
N LYS A 103 -10.09 -14.59 -11.59
CA LYS A 103 -10.38 -15.69 -12.52
C LYS A 103 -9.40 -16.86 -12.35
N GLN A 104 -8.09 -16.58 -12.27
CA GLN A 104 -7.08 -17.63 -12.07
C GLN A 104 -7.13 -18.22 -10.66
N GLY A 105 -7.55 -17.42 -9.66
CA GLY A 105 -7.77 -17.85 -8.29
C GLY A 105 -9.05 -18.65 -8.05
N GLY A 106 -9.79 -19.01 -9.12
CA GLY A 106 -11.00 -19.81 -8.99
C GLY A 106 -12.24 -19.05 -8.55
N GLY A 107 -12.22 -17.70 -8.59
CA GLY A 107 -13.34 -16.84 -8.19
C GLY A 107 -13.37 -16.56 -6.70
N TYR A 108 -14.56 -16.15 -6.23
CA TYR A 108 -14.83 -15.93 -4.81
C TYR A 108 -15.53 -17.15 -4.21
N ASP A 109 -15.11 -17.55 -3.02
CA ASP A 109 -15.78 -18.53 -2.18
C ASP A 109 -16.87 -17.80 -1.36
N GLU A 110 -18.13 -18.09 -1.65
CA GLU A 110 -19.27 -17.43 -1.00
C GLU A 110 -19.36 -17.79 0.51
N GLU A 111 -18.92 -19.00 0.90
CA GLU A 111 -18.94 -19.43 2.30
C GLU A 111 -17.89 -18.68 3.13
N LYS A 112 -16.71 -18.46 2.57
CA LYS A 112 -15.60 -17.75 3.22
C LYS A 112 -15.68 -16.23 3.01
N GLY A 113 -16.47 -15.77 2.02
CA GLY A 113 -16.53 -14.37 1.61
C GLY A 113 -15.15 -13.83 1.18
N ASP A 114 -14.33 -14.66 0.54
CA ASP A 114 -12.96 -14.37 0.14
C ASP A 114 -12.60 -15.07 -1.17
N LEU A 115 -11.38 -14.85 -1.68
CA LEU A 115 -10.87 -15.56 -2.86
C LEU A 115 -10.74 -17.07 -2.58
N ALA A 116 -11.17 -17.90 -3.53
CA ALA A 116 -11.17 -19.36 -3.35
C ALA A 116 -9.76 -19.91 -3.10
N GLN A 117 -8.74 -19.37 -3.78
CA GLN A 117 -7.33 -19.76 -3.63
C GLN A 117 -6.49 -18.61 -3.05
N ARG A 118 -6.94 -18.03 -1.96
CA ARG A 118 -6.34 -16.84 -1.34
C ARG A 118 -4.87 -16.99 -0.96
N GLU A 119 -4.45 -18.23 -0.62
CA GLU A 119 -3.10 -18.61 -0.23
C GLU A 119 -2.17 -18.93 -1.40
N ASN A 120 -2.70 -19.05 -2.63
CA ASN A 120 -1.93 -19.49 -3.79
C ASN A 120 -0.80 -18.49 -4.13
N GLU A 121 0.44 -18.98 -4.10
CA GLU A 121 1.65 -18.19 -4.35
C GLU A 121 2.16 -18.27 -5.79
N ASP A 122 1.57 -19.13 -6.64
CA ASP A 122 2.02 -19.35 -8.02
C ASP A 122 1.33 -18.40 -9.01
N ILE A 123 0.10 -17.98 -8.72
CA ILE A 123 -0.69 -17.13 -9.61
C ILE A 123 -0.02 -15.77 -9.81
N SER A 124 0.47 -15.16 -8.72
CA SER A 124 1.09 -13.84 -8.75
C SER A 124 2.34 -13.79 -9.64
N PRO A 125 3.37 -14.63 -9.44
CA PRO A 125 4.55 -14.64 -10.29
C PRO A 125 4.22 -15.06 -11.72
N ASN A 126 3.26 -15.96 -11.94
CA ASN A 126 2.89 -16.38 -13.29
C ASN A 126 2.35 -15.20 -14.10
N LEU A 127 1.33 -14.50 -13.60
CA LEU A 127 0.74 -13.35 -14.29
C LEU A 127 1.70 -12.17 -14.41
N MET A 128 2.39 -11.82 -13.32
CA MET A 128 3.11 -10.56 -13.26
C MET A 128 4.53 -10.66 -13.79
N ILE A 129 5.20 -11.82 -13.61
CA ILE A 129 6.59 -12.01 -14.04
C ILE A 129 6.62 -12.77 -15.37
N ASN A 130 6.04 -13.98 -15.45
CA ASN A 130 6.13 -14.83 -16.64
C ASN A 130 5.37 -14.25 -17.83
N GLU A 131 4.14 -13.76 -17.63
CA GLU A 131 3.34 -13.07 -18.65
C GLU A 131 3.72 -11.58 -18.80
N LYS A 132 4.71 -11.08 -18.04
CA LYS A 132 5.23 -9.69 -18.10
C LYS A 132 4.20 -8.58 -17.83
N LYS A 133 3.05 -8.91 -17.21
CA LYS A 133 2.04 -7.90 -16.86
C LYS A 133 2.53 -6.94 -15.79
N GLY A 134 3.45 -7.39 -14.91
CA GLY A 134 4.12 -6.54 -13.92
C GLY A 134 4.99 -5.46 -14.56
N THR A 135 5.73 -5.77 -15.61
CA THR A 135 6.52 -4.80 -16.36
C THR A 135 5.61 -3.78 -17.04
N LEU A 136 4.51 -4.23 -17.67
CA LEU A 136 3.52 -3.33 -18.26
C LEU A 136 2.85 -2.42 -17.21
N LEU A 137 2.55 -2.96 -16.03
CA LEU A 137 1.99 -2.16 -14.93
C LEU A 137 2.97 -1.10 -14.47
N LYS A 138 4.25 -1.45 -14.28
CA LYS A 138 5.33 -0.53 -13.93
C LYS A 138 5.45 0.61 -14.94
N ASP A 139 5.46 0.28 -16.23
CA ASP A 139 5.53 1.29 -17.30
C ASP A 139 4.31 2.20 -17.32
N LYS A 140 3.10 1.64 -17.10
CA LYS A 140 1.87 2.43 -16.99
C LYS A 140 1.89 3.37 -15.79
N ILE A 141 2.35 2.90 -14.62
CA ILE A 141 2.49 3.73 -13.41
C ILE A 141 3.42 4.93 -13.69
N ASN A 142 4.61 4.67 -14.22
CA ASN A 142 5.61 5.69 -14.47
C ASN A 142 5.18 6.65 -15.59
N THR A 143 4.53 6.13 -16.64
CA THR A 143 3.95 6.96 -17.71
C THR A 143 2.82 7.84 -17.18
N THR A 144 1.94 7.30 -16.36
CA THR A 144 0.86 8.06 -15.69
C THR A 144 1.45 9.19 -14.87
N ARG A 145 2.45 8.89 -14.02
CA ARG A 145 3.16 9.90 -13.23
C ARG A 145 3.73 11.01 -14.12
N THR A 146 4.41 10.66 -15.21
CA THR A 146 4.99 11.62 -16.14
C THR A 146 3.92 12.49 -16.81
N LYS A 147 2.80 11.89 -17.25
CA LYS A 147 1.66 12.62 -17.82
C LYS A 147 1.04 13.59 -16.81
N LEU A 148 0.90 13.18 -15.54
CA LEU A 148 0.38 14.04 -14.49
C LEU A 148 1.30 15.23 -14.20
N LEU A 149 2.61 14.99 -14.11
CA LEU A 149 3.61 16.04 -13.92
C LEU A 149 3.63 17.01 -15.11
N ALA A 150 3.44 16.54 -16.33
CA ALA A 150 3.35 17.39 -17.52
C ALA A 150 2.15 18.35 -17.53
N LEU A 151 1.13 18.07 -16.73
CA LEU A 151 0.02 19.01 -16.49
C LEU A 151 0.41 20.20 -15.60
N LEU A 152 1.53 20.12 -14.89
CA LEU A 152 1.98 21.11 -13.92
C LEU A 152 3.12 21.96 -14.49
N THR A 153 3.22 23.21 -14.03
CA THR A 153 4.40 24.03 -14.28
C THR A 153 5.60 23.53 -13.46
N PRO A 154 6.85 23.85 -13.85
CA PRO A 154 8.04 23.40 -13.10
C PRO A 154 8.06 23.82 -11.62
N GLU A 155 7.42 24.95 -11.28
CA GLU A 155 7.27 25.42 -9.90
C GLU A 155 6.28 24.56 -9.13
N GLU A 156 5.15 24.24 -9.74
CA GLU A 156 4.10 23.38 -9.16
C GLU A 156 4.57 21.93 -8.96
N GLN A 157 5.40 21.42 -9.86
CA GLN A 157 5.99 20.09 -9.74
C GLN A 157 6.82 19.94 -8.47
N LYS A 158 7.43 21.00 -7.96
CA LYS A 158 8.18 21.00 -6.70
C LYS A 158 7.27 20.97 -5.47
N MET A 159 6.03 21.40 -5.60
CA MET A 159 5.06 21.45 -4.50
C MET A 159 4.30 20.12 -4.31
N VAL A 160 4.37 19.23 -5.30
CA VAL A 160 3.62 17.97 -5.30
C VAL A 160 4.57 16.79 -5.20
N SER A 161 4.31 15.91 -4.24
CA SER A 161 5.01 14.62 -4.10
C SER A 161 4.01 13.50 -4.30
N PHE A 162 4.09 12.80 -5.43
CA PHE A 162 3.25 11.64 -5.70
C PHE A 162 3.90 10.38 -5.13
N SER A 163 3.12 9.60 -4.36
CA SER A 163 3.50 8.25 -3.94
C SER A 163 3.43 7.24 -5.10
N LEU A 164 2.91 7.66 -6.25
CA LEU A 164 2.73 6.84 -7.44
C LEU A 164 4.05 6.73 -8.20
N GLU A 165 4.88 5.75 -7.83
CA GLU A 165 6.17 5.47 -8.47
C GLU A 165 6.49 3.98 -8.42
N ALA A 166 6.91 3.42 -9.55
CA ALA A 166 7.39 2.05 -9.65
C ALA A 166 8.87 2.06 -10.07
N LYS A 167 9.77 2.01 -9.07
CA LYS A 167 11.21 2.08 -9.27
C LYS A 167 11.89 0.79 -8.81
N ASP A 168 12.84 0.33 -9.60
CA ASP A 168 13.70 -0.78 -9.18
C ASP A 168 14.57 -0.38 -8.00
N PRO A 169 14.85 -1.29 -7.07
CA PRO A 169 15.73 -1.01 -5.98
C PRO A 169 17.17 -0.83 -6.48
N GLU A 170 17.92 0.06 -5.84
CA GLU A 170 19.35 0.26 -6.16
C GLU A 170 20.20 -0.98 -5.88
N LYS A 171 19.78 -1.78 -4.90
CA LYS A 171 20.41 -3.05 -4.53
C LYS A 171 19.37 -4.16 -4.48
N ALA A 172 19.76 -5.37 -4.86
CA ALA A 172 18.87 -6.52 -4.76
C ALA A 172 18.36 -6.70 -3.31
N VAL A 173 17.04 -6.85 -3.19
CA VAL A 173 16.36 -7.10 -1.91
C VAL A 173 15.94 -8.55 -1.87
N ASN A 174 16.51 -9.34 -0.96
CA ASN A 174 16.26 -10.79 -0.88
C ASN A 174 16.49 -11.53 -2.22
N GLY A 175 17.51 -11.11 -2.98
CA GLY A 175 17.81 -11.67 -4.31
C GLY A 175 16.95 -11.15 -5.46
N LYS A 176 15.88 -10.41 -5.16
CA LYS A 176 14.98 -9.80 -6.16
C LYS A 176 15.55 -8.46 -6.64
N LYS A 177 15.58 -8.23 -7.95
CA LYS A 177 16.25 -7.09 -8.57
C LYS A 177 15.28 -6.09 -9.20
N SER A 178 14.09 -6.53 -9.56
CA SER A 178 13.09 -5.67 -10.20
C SER A 178 11.94 -5.33 -9.25
N TRP A 179 11.25 -4.23 -9.54
CA TRP A 179 10.08 -3.80 -8.78
C TRP A 179 8.98 -4.86 -8.79
N GLU A 180 8.73 -5.45 -9.94
CA GLU A 180 7.73 -6.50 -10.13
C GLU A 180 8.08 -7.77 -9.36
N GLU A 181 9.37 -8.19 -9.33
CA GLU A 181 9.79 -9.35 -8.53
C GLU A 181 9.61 -9.12 -7.03
N ILE A 182 9.83 -7.89 -6.57
CA ILE A 182 9.68 -7.54 -5.15
C ILE A 182 8.21 -7.60 -4.72
N ASN A 183 7.32 -7.08 -5.56
CA ASN A 183 5.91 -6.94 -5.21
C ASN A 183 5.08 -8.20 -5.54
N PHE A 184 5.42 -8.91 -6.61
CA PHE A 184 4.60 -9.99 -7.16
C PHE A 184 5.39 -11.29 -7.38
N GLY A 185 6.65 -11.35 -6.96
CA GLY A 185 7.49 -12.53 -7.16
C GLY A 185 7.09 -13.72 -6.29
N SER A 186 7.87 -14.81 -6.42
CA SER A 186 7.66 -16.05 -5.66
C SER A 186 7.48 -15.78 -4.16
N GLY A 187 6.55 -16.49 -3.54
CA GLY A 187 6.17 -16.30 -2.14
C GLY A 187 5.20 -15.13 -1.90
N THR A 188 4.53 -14.61 -2.95
CA THR A 188 3.50 -13.59 -2.79
C THR A 188 2.12 -14.25 -2.95
N PRO A 189 1.36 -14.45 -1.84
CA PRO A 189 0.02 -15.01 -1.90
C PRO A 189 -0.93 -14.16 -2.75
N LEU A 190 -1.96 -14.78 -3.33
CA LEU A 190 -2.96 -14.11 -4.15
C LEU A 190 -3.58 -12.90 -3.43
N THR A 191 -3.94 -13.06 -2.16
CA THR A 191 -4.52 -11.96 -1.35
C THR A 191 -3.55 -10.79 -1.19
N ALA A 192 -2.26 -11.06 -1.00
CA ALA A 192 -1.23 -10.02 -0.92
C ALA A 192 -1.07 -9.28 -2.26
N ALA A 193 -1.04 -10.00 -3.38
CA ALA A 193 -0.98 -9.41 -4.71
C ALA A 193 -2.19 -8.49 -4.98
N MET A 194 -3.40 -8.92 -4.62
CA MET A 194 -4.62 -8.12 -4.71
C MET A 194 -4.52 -6.84 -3.86
N THR A 195 -4.00 -6.95 -2.64
CA THR A 195 -3.79 -5.81 -1.74
C THR A 195 -2.79 -4.80 -2.32
N ILE A 196 -1.71 -5.27 -2.95
CA ILE A 196 -0.72 -4.42 -3.61
C ILE A 196 -1.37 -3.67 -4.79
N LEU A 197 -2.18 -4.33 -5.61
CA LEU A 197 -2.91 -3.69 -6.70
C LEU A 197 -3.88 -2.62 -6.19
N THR A 198 -4.60 -2.90 -5.11
CA THR A 198 -5.50 -1.93 -4.46
C THR A 198 -4.72 -0.75 -3.89
N LYS A 199 -3.54 -1.00 -3.30
CA LYS A 199 -2.65 0.08 -2.83
C LYS A 199 -2.25 1.00 -3.98
N ILE A 200 -1.86 0.47 -5.12
CA ILE A 200 -1.48 1.27 -6.28
C ILE A 200 -2.66 2.12 -6.78
N GLN A 201 -3.89 1.57 -6.81
CA GLN A 201 -5.10 2.33 -7.13
C GLN A 201 -5.36 3.44 -6.12
N THR A 202 -5.15 3.19 -4.84
CA THR A 202 -5.30 4.19 -3.76
C THR A 202 -4.26 5.29 -3.90
N ASP A 203 -3.01 4.96 -4.21
CA ASP A 203 -1.94 5.93 -4.45
C ASP A 203 -2.26 6.79 -5.70
N ALA A 204 -2.80 6.19 -6.75
CA ALA A 204 -3.25 6.89 -7.95
C ALA A 204 -4.40 7.87 -7.63
N GLN A 205 -5.38 7.43 -6.84
CA GLN A 205 -6.51 8.25 -6.44
C GLN A 205 -6.07 9.41 -5.53
N ASN A 206 -5.08 9.18 -4.67
CA ASN A 206 -4.48 10.22 -3.85
C ASN A 206 -3.74 11.26 -4.70
N ALA A 207 -2.98 10.81 -5.70
CA ALA A 207 -2.31 11.70 -6.65
C ALA A 207 -3.32 12.54 -7.44
N GLU A 208 -4.45 11.95 -7.86
CA GLU A 208 -5.56 12.69 -8.48
C GLU A 208 -6.08 13.79 -7.54
N SER A 209 -6.39 13.44 -6.30
CA SER A 209 -6.92 14.37 -5.30
C SER A 209 -5.98 15.55 -5.08
N ASP A 210 -4.70 15.29 -4.89
CA ASP A 210 -3.70 16.33 -4.63
C ASP A 210 -3.53 17.25 -5.86
N LEU A 211 -3.54 16.66 -7.06
CA LEU A 211 -3.43 17.40 -8.31
C LEU A 211 -4.68 18.26 -8.58
N VAL A 212 -5.87 17.69 -8.41
CA VAL A 212 -7.14 18.39 -8.61
C VAL A 212 -7.25 19.56 -7.66
N LYS A 213 -6.90 19.40 -6.38
CA LYS A 213 -6.86 20.50 -5.40
C LYS A 213 -5.91 21.60 -5.81
N LEU A 214 -4.70 21.24 -6.26
CA LEU A 214 -3.71 22.20 -6.71
C LEU A 214 -4.19 22.99 -7.94
N ILE A 215 -4.76 22.29 -8.93
CA ILE A 215 -5.24 22.91 -10.16
C ILE A 215 -6.46 23.80 -9.91
N LEU A 216 -7.47 23.30 -9.20
CA LEU A 216 -8.69 24.05 -8.91
C LEU A 216 -8.46 25.20 -7.94
N GLY A 217 -7.53 25.05 -6.98
CA GLY A 217 -7.15 26.08 -6.01
C GLY A 217 -6.51 27.33 -6.60
N LYS A 218 -6.15 27.34 -7.88
CA LYS A 218 -5.68 28.53 -8.61
C LYS A 218 -6.75 29.62 -8.78
N MET A 219 -8.00 29.28 -8.56
CA MET A 219 -9.09 30.27 -8.54
C MET A 219 -9.29 30.76 -7.11
N ASP A 220 -8.47 31.70 -6.68
CA ASP A 220 -8.18 32.17 -5.31
C ASP A 220 -9.34 32.37 -4.31
N GLN A 221 -10.57 32.41 -4.73
CA GLN A 221 -11.70 32.65 -3.81
C GLN A 221 -12.50 31.38 -3.45
N ALA A 222 -12.24 30.25 -4.10
CA ALA A 222 -12.83 28.96 -3.73
C ALA A 222 -12.01 28.24 -2.63
N VAL A 223 -10.83 28.74 -2.31
CA VAL A 223 -9.84 28.09 -1.43
C VAL A 223 -10.38 27.87 -0.01
N GLY A 224 -11.14 28.81 0.54
CA GLY A 224 -11.66 28.65 1.91
C GLY A 224 -12.57 27.46 2.12
N ASN A 225 -13.44 27.17 1.15
CA ASN A 225 -14.31 26.00 1.19
C ASN A 225 -13.55 24.72 0.80
N LEU A 226 -12.60 24.82 -0.14
CA LEU A 226 -11.76 23.71 -0.58
C LEU A 226 -10.79 23.25 0.52
N ASP A 227 -10.21 24.18 1.28
CA ASP A 227 -9.32 23.85 2.40
C ASP A 227 -10.05 23.12 3.52
N GLN A 228 -11.30 23.44 3.77
CA GLN A 228 -12.12 22.74 4.76
C GLN A 228 -12.39 21.29 4.36
N TYR A 229 -12.69 21.04 3.07
CA TYR A 229 -12.83 19.68 2.53
C TYR A 229 -11.49 18.94 2.44
N ALA A 230 -10.42 19.64 2.06
CA ALA A 230 -9.08 19.07 2.00
C ALA A 230 -8.59 18.62 3.39
N GLY A 231 -8.85 19.42 4.43
CA GLY A 231 -8.55 19.06 5.81
C GLY A 231 -9.30 17.83 6.29
N ALA A 232 -10.59 17.73 5.99
CA ALA A 232 -11.42 16.57 6.33
C ALA A 232 -10.93 15.28 5.64
N VAL A 233 -10.60 15.35 4.34
CA VAL A 233 -10.06 14.23 3.57
C VAL A 233 -8.68 13.80 4.07
N ALA A 234 -7.81 14.76 4.41
CA ALA A 234 -6.48 14.46 4.97
C ALA A 234 -6.60 13.76 6.34
N GLN A 235 -7.49 14.22 7.21
CA GLN A 235 -7.74 13.56 8.49
C GLN A 235 -8.33 12.17 8.33
N GLN A 236 -9.25 11.99 7.38
CA GLN A 236 -9.85 10.69 7.08
C GLN A 236 -8.83 9.70 6.50
N ARG A 237 -7.90 10.18 5.65
CA ARG A 237 -6.76 9.39 5.13
C ARG A 237 -5.82 8.95 6.25
N ILE A 238 -5.47 9.88 7.16
CA ILE A 238 -4.63 9.58 8.33
C ILE A 238 -5.34 8.60 9.26
N GLY A 239 -6.63 8.78 9.48
CA GLY A 239 -7.46 7.90 10.30
C GLY A 239 -7.58 6.50 9.71
N ALA A 240 -7.89 6.37 8.42
CA ALA A 240 -7.98 5.08 7.73
C ALA A 240 -6.63 4.36 7.66
N HIS A 241 -5.54 5.10 7.40
CA HIS A 241 -4.19 4.53 7.39
C HIS A 241 -3.74 4.08 8.78
N ARG A 242 -4.12 4.84 9.81
CA ARG A 242 -3.84 4.51 11.21
C ARG A 242 -4.65 3.31 11.70
N ALA A 243 -5.93 3.22 11.35
CA ALA A 243 -6.77 2.07 11.65
C ALA A 243 -6.26 0.81 10.94
N ALA A 244 -5.91 0.90 9.65
CA ALA A 244 -5.35 -0.21 8.89
C ALA A 244 -3.98 -0.70 9.40
N MET A 245 -3.22 0.16 10.11
CA MET A 245 -1.93 -0.24 10.69
C MET A 245 -2.04 -0.74 12.13
N ILE A 246 -2.98 -0.23 12.93
CA ILE A 246 -3.07 -0.55 14.36
C ILE A 246 -3.76 -1.90 14.58
N GLU A 247 -4.88 -2.18 13.90
CA GLU A 247 -5.59 -3.44 14.06
C GLU A 247 -4.78 -4.66 13.55
N PRO A 248 -4.21 -4.62 12.34
CA PRO A 248 -3.38 -5.74 11.86
C PRO A 248 -2.11 -5.97 12.67
N GLU A 249 -1.54 -4.91 13.27
CA GLU A 249 -0.34 -5.04 14.09
C GLU A 249 -0.64 -5.74 15.42
N GLN A 250 -1.81 -5.48 16.02
CA GLN A 250 -2.26 -6.17 17.23
C GLN A 250 -2.63 -7.63 16.96
N ASP A 251 -3.36 -7.90 15.88
CA ASP A 251 -3.72 -9.26 15.46
C ASP A 251 -2.47 -10.06 15.04
N PHE A 252 -1.52 -9.41 14.39
CA PHE A 252 -0.26 -10.00 13.99
C PHE A 252 0.62 -10.34 15.21
N GLN A 253 0.71 -9.44 16.21
CA GLN A 253 1.44 -9.72 17.43
C GLN A 253 0.78 -10.84 18.23
N ALA A 254 -0.54 -10.87 18.29
CA ALA A 254 -1.29 -11.96 18.91
C ALA A 254 -1.09 -13.31 18.19
N ALA A 255 -1.01 -13.30 16.86
CA ALA A 255 -0.71 -14.48 16.05
C ALA A 255 0.73 -14.97 16.28
N LEU A 256 1.71 -14.06 16.36
CA LEU A 256 3.10 -14.38 16.70
C LEU A 256 3.21 -14.98 18.10
N ASP A 257 2.55 -14.39 19.08
CA ASP A 257 2.55 -14.90 20.46
C ASP A 257 1.90 -16.29 20.55
N ASN A 258 0.87 -16.55 19.74
CA ASN A 258 0.27 -17.88 19.64
C ASN A 258 1.20 -18.88 18.99
N ILE A 259 1.91 -18.51 17.93
CA ILE A 259 2.91 -19.39 17.27
C ILE A 259 4.03 -19.75 18.25
N VAL A 260 4.55 -18.77 18.98
CA VAL A 260 5.60 -18.99 19.98
C VAL A 260 5.13 -19.90 21.13
N ARG A 261 3.85 -19.85 21.50
CA ARG A 261 3.27 -20.74 22.53
C ARG A 261 3.17 -22.21 22.09
N PHE A 262 3.12 -22.49 20.79
CA PHE A 262 3.08 -23.85 20.27
C PHE A 262 4.43 -24.58 20.35
N PHE A 263 5.53 -23.87 20.57
CA PHE A 263 6.83 -24.49 20.75
C PHE A 263 6.98 -25.00 22.20
N PRO A 264 7.50 -26.22 22.39
CA PRO A 264 7.85 -26.74 23.71
C PRO A 264 8.80 -25.78 24.45
N ALA A 265 8.70 -25.73 25.78
CA ALA A 265 9.43 -24.78 26.60
C ALA A 265 10.94 -24.88 26.45
N ASP A 266 11.46 -26.10 26.30
CA ASP A 266 12.86 -26.42 26.06
C ASP A 266 13.41 -25.80 24.76
N ILE A 267 12.59 -25.79 23.71
CA ILE A 267 12.98 -25.18 22.41
C ILE A 267 12.95 -23.66 22.48
N ARG A 268 12.01 -23.07 23.25
CA ARG A 268 11.95 -21.62 23.47
C ARG A 268 13.16 -21.12 24.25
N ASP A 269 13.49 -21.81 25.33
CA ASP A 269 14.63 -21.44 26.19
C ASP A 269 15.97 -21.59 25.44
N GLU A 270 16.10 -22.59 24.57
CA GLU A 270 17.30 -22.81 23.74
C GLU A 270 17.44 -21.74 22.63
N ALA A 271 16.33 -21.31 22.03
CA ALA A 271 16.30 -20.26 21.04
C ALA A 271 16.62 -18.88 21.66
N ASP A 272 16.09 -18.58 22.83
CA ASP A 272 16.37 -17.35 23.56
C ASP A 272 17.83 -17.30 24.02
N ALA A 273 18.39 -18.42 24.48
CA ALA A 273 19.79 -18.53 24.85
C ALA A 273 20.76 -18.40 23.67
N ALA A 274 20.32 -18.80 22.45
CA ALA A 274 21.08 -18.69 21.22
C ALA A 274 20.91 -17.32 20.50
N GLY A 275 20.05 -16.43 21.02
CA GLY A 275 19.72 -15.15 20.37
C GLY A 275 19.01 -15.34 19.00
N VAL A 276 18.40 -16.51 18.78
CA VAL A 276 17.69 -16.84 17.55
C VAL A 276 16.24 -16.41 17.70
N VAL A 277 15.85 -15.36 16.98
CA VAL A 277 14.43 -14.97 16.89
C VAL A 277 13.71 -16.04 16.08
N LEU A 278 12.84 -16.81 16.73
CA LEU A 278 12.01 -17.89 16.15
C LEU A 278 10.98 -17.42 15.11
N VAL A 279 11.01 -16.16 14.74
CA VAL A 279 10.15 -15.57 13.72
C VAL A 279 10.77 -15.78 12.34
N PRO A 280 10.07 -16.38 11.37
CA PRO A 280 10.58 -16.51 10.02
C PRO A 280 11.02 -15.14 9.48
N ARG A 281 12.23 -15.06 8.93
CA ARG A 281 12.84 -13.83 8.37
C ARG A 281 11.91 -13.07 7.41
N ILE A 282 10.99 -13.78 6.76
CA ILE A 282 9.99 -13.23 5.84
C ILE A 282 9.02 -12.28 6.56
N VAL A 283 8.57 -12.67 7.74
CA VAL A 283 7.63 -11.89 8.56
C VAL A 283 8.30 -10.62 9.08
N GLN A 284 9.54 -10.72 9.54
CA GLN A 284 10.32 -9.58 10.00
C GLN A 284 10.59 -8.55 8.89
N THR A 285 10.82 -9.01 7.65
CA THR A 285 11.07 -8.12 6.50
C THR A 285 9.78 -7.40 6.07
N LEU A 286 8.62 -8.04 6.20
CA LEU A 286 7.32 -7.43 5.88
C LEU A 286 6.94 -6.38 6.95
N VAL A 287 7.10 -6.70 8.22
CA VAL A 287 6.80 -5.80 9.36
C VAL A 287 7.72 -4.59 9.37
N LEU A 288 9.03 -4.76 9.15
CA LEU A 288 10.00 -3.66 9.08
C LEU A 288 9.72 -2.71 7.91
N ARG A 289 9.12 -3.18 6.81
CA ARG A 289 8.72 -2.32 5.69
C ARG A 289 7.43 -1.55 5.95
N ILE A 290 6.51 -2.10 6.73
CA ILE A 290 5.24 -1.45 7.09
C ILE A 290 5.44 -0.45 8.23
N SER A 291 6.31 -0.75 9.20
CA SER A 291 6.47 0.01 10.45
C SER A 291 7.64 0.99 10.49
N HIS A 292 8.57 1.01 9.50
CA HIS A 292 9.73 1.89 9.58
C HIS A 292 9.42 3.33 9.12
N PRO A 293 9.48 4.32 10.04
CA PRO A 293 9.25 5.75 9.73
C PRO A 293 10.41 6.40 8.96
N ALA A 294 11.44 5.65 8.55
CA ALA A 294 12.68 6.16 7.97
C ALA A 294 12.56 6.72 6.53
N ASN A 295 11.37 6.70 5.92
CA ASN A 295 11.12 7.30 4.61
C ASN A 295 10.25 8.58 4.69
N ARG A 296 10.24 9.25 5.83
CA ARG A 296 9.64 10.59 5.91
C ARG A 296 10.70 11.61 5.50
N PRO A 297 10.47 12.40 4.42
CA PRO A 297 11.25 13.62 4.22
C PRO A 297 11.07 14.49 5.47
N PRO A 298 12.11 15.24 5.90
CA PRO A 298 12.01 16.09 7.08
C PRO A 298 10.86 17.09 6.87
N VAL A 299 9.89 17.08 7.77
CA VAL A 299 8.84 18.09 7.82
C VAL A 299 9.51 19.42 8.07
N PRO A 300 9.41 20.42 7.18
CA PRO A 300 9.97 21.73 7.47
C PRO A 300 9.26 22.29 8.70
N CYS A 301 10.01 22.50 9.78
CA CYS A 301 9.55 23.22 10.97
C CYS A 301 9.24 24.68 10.56
N TRP A 302 8.01 24.98 10.30
CA TRP A 302 7.52 26.35 10.27
C TRP A 302 7.46 26.87 11.72
N ARG A 303 8.60 27.36 12.23
CA ARG A 303 8.59 28.27 13.35
C ARG A 303 7.99 29.58 12.83
N SER A 304 6.74 29.81 13.15
CA SER A 304 6.11 31.14 13.04
C SER A 304 6.94 32.13 13.85
N ARG A 305 7.75 32.96 13.18
CA ARG A 305 8.21 34.25 13.78
C ARG A 305 7.00 35.12 13.85
N ILE A 306 6.46 35.28 15.03
CA ILE A 306 5.57 36.38 15.37
C ILE A 306 6.46 37.62 15.38
N PRO A 307 6.21 38.67 14.57
CA PRO A 307 6.94 39.93 14.72
C PRO A 307 6.45 40.62 16.01
N GLU A 308 7.37 40.87 16.90
CA GLU A 308 7.13 41.75 18.06
C GLU A 308 6.63 43.13 17.57
N ARG A 309 5.49 43.54 18.09
CA ARG A 309 4.97 44.90 17.90
C ARG A 309 5.93 45.90 18.55
N GLY A 310 6.60 46.65 17.71
CA GLY A 310 7.34 47.82 18.15
C GLY A 310 6.41 48.82 18.83
N ALA A 311 6.88 49.33 19.96
CA ALA A 311 6.26 50.39 20.74
C ALA A 311 6.11 51.68 19.91
N ILE A 312 4.98 52.33 20.05
CA ILE A 312 4.70 53.68 19.55
C ILE A 312 5.36 54.65 20.54
N PRO A 313 6.23 55.56 20.11
CA PRO A 313 6.62 56.71 20.97
C PRO A 313 5.59 57.83 20.90
N ASP A 314 5.46 58.56 22.01
CA ASP A 314 4.61 59.72 22.27
C ASP A 314 4.65 60.83 21.22
#